data_2e0c0cfd3d5360577972a2019f5f04d8
#
_entry.id   2e0c0cfd3d5360577972a2019f5f04d8
#
_cell.length_a   1.000
_cell.length_b   1.000
_cell.length_c   1.000
_cell.angle_alpha   90.00
_cell.angle_beta   90.00
_cell.angle_gamma   90.00
#
_symmetry.space_group_name_H-M   'P 1'
#
loop_
_entity.id
_entity.type
_entity.pdbx_description
1 polymer ?
#
loop_
_entity_poly.entity_id
_entity_poly.type
_entity_poly.pdbx_seq_one_letter_code
_entity_poly.pdbx_strand_id
1 'polypeptide(L)'
;MRISGVNPAEAVIRQLQSRDSVVRAHEAAHIAAGGGVVTGGAHYSFQKGPDGREYAVGGEVGIDLSPVSGNPRATIAKMETVRAAALAPAEPSAQDQSVAAAAAQAEVRAQVEAYRKSQKKQAPEPGSLVDLIA
;
A
#
# COMPACT_ATOMS: atom_id res chain seq x y z
N MET A 1 -51.45 7.75 -12.53
CA MET A 1 -51.07 6.76 -11.52
C MET A 1 -49.58 6.79 -11.29
N ARG A 2 -49.20 6.97 -10.06
CA ARG A 2 -47.77 7.00 -9.73
C ARG A 2 -47.28 5.56 -9.54
N ILE A 3 -46.50 5.11 -10.47
CA ILE A 3 -45.77 3.86 -10.24
C ILE A 3 -44.81 4.15 -9.10
N SER A 4 -44.76 3.20 -8.14
CA SER A 4 -43.83 3.35 -7.02
C SER A 4 -42.40 3.40 -7.53
N GLY A 5 -42.08 4.49 -8.16
CA GLY A 5 -40.76 4.77 -8.64
C GLY A 5 -39.96 5.40 -7.55
N VAL A 6 -38.68 5.16 -7.59
CA VAL A 6 -37.75 5.82 -6.72
C VAL A 6 -37.67 7.29 -7.13
N ASN A 7 -37.82 8.20 -6.18
CA ASN A 7 -37.53 9.61 -6.41
C ASN A 7 -36.08 9.72 -6.94
N PRO A 8 -35.84 10.44 -8.05
CA PRO A 8 -34.50 10.56 -8.59
C PRO A 8 -33.45 11.05 -7.58
N ALA A 9 -33.85 11.98 -6.70
CA ALA A 9 -32.94 12.46 -5.66
C ALA A 9 -32.57 11.37 -4.68
N GLU A 10 -33.56 10.53 -4.27
CA GLU A 10 -33.32 9.40 -3.37
C GLU A 10 -32.42 8.34 -4.01
N ALA A 11 -32.58 8.11 -5.31
CA ALA A 11 -31.74 7.18 -6.04
C ALA A 11 -30.28 7.64 -6.05
N VAL A 12 -30.06 8.94 -6.29
CA VAL A 12 -28.72 9.53 -6.28
C VAL A 12 -28.11 9.42 -4.87
N ILE A 13 -28.89 9.73 -3.83
CA ILE A 13 -28.40 9.64 -2.45
C ILE A 13 -27.99 8.21 -2.13
N ARG A 14 -28.77 7.21 -2.50
CA ARG A 14 -28.40 5.81 -2.25
C ARG A 14 -27.13 5.41 -2.96
N GLN A 15 -26.94 5.86 -4.20
CA GLN A 15 -25.70 5.60 -4.93
C GLN A 15 -24.50 6.26 -4.24
N LEU A 16 -24.66 7.49 -3.77
CA LEU A 16 -23.61 8.20 -3.05
C LEU A 16 -23.29 7.55 -1.73
N GLN A 17 -24.30 7.10 -0.98
CA GLN A 17 -24.11 6.38 0.28
C GLN A 17 -23.36 5.09 0.06
N SER A 18 -23.71 4.33 -0.97
CA SER A 18 -23.05 3.09 -1.32
C SER A 18 -21.59 3.35 -1.69
N ARG A 19 -21.32 4.34 -2.51
CA ARG A 19 -19.98 4.71 -2.91
C ARG A 19 -19.15 5.17 -1.71
N ASP A 20 -19.73 6.00 -0.85
CA ASP A 20 -19.07 6.46 0.37
C ASP A 20 -18.63 5.30 1.25
N SER A 21 -19.51 4.31 1.46
CA SER A 21 -19.18 3.12 2.24
C SER A 21 -18.03 2.33 1.61
N VAL A 22 -18.06 2.14 0.29
CA VAL A 22 -17.02 1.39 -0.43
C VAL A 22 -15.69 2.12 -0.34
N VAL A 23 -15.69 3.44 -0.55
CA VAL A 23 -14.47 4.25 -0.48
C VAL A 23 -13.86 4.20 0.92
N ARG A 24 -14.68 4.38 1.95
CA ARG A 24 -14.17 4.34 3.33
C ARG A 24 -13.65 2.97 3.71
N ALA A 25 -14.33 1.91 3.31
CA ALA A 25 -13.87 0.54 3.55
C ALA A 25 -12.56 0.25 2.82
N HIS A 26 -12.40 0.75 1.61
CA HIS A 26 -11.19 0.61 0.81
C HIS A 26 -9.99 1.24 1.54
N GLU A 27 -10.13 2.48 1.97
CA GLU A 27 -9.06 3.18 2.67
C GLU A 27 -8.77 2.57 4.05
N ALA A 28 -9.82 2.15 4.75
CA ALA A 28 -9.66 1.46 6.04
C ALA A 28 -8.87 0.16 5.91
N ALA A 29 -9.04 -0.56 4.80
CA ALA A 29 -8.30 -1.79 4.55
C ALA A 29 -6.79 -1.52 4.39
N HIS A 30 -6.43 -0.46 3.67
CA HIS A 30 -5.03 -0.04 3.56
C HIS A 30 -4.42 0.28 4.93
N ILE A 31 -5.13 1.05 5.74
CA ILE A 31 -4.65 1.47 7.06
C ILE A 31 -4.50 0.28 7.98
N ALA A 32 -5.48 -0.62 8.00
CA ALA A 32 -5.45 -1.80 8.87
C ALA A 32 -4.30 -2.73 8.54
N ALA A 33 -4.00 -2.93 7.25
CA ALA A 33 -2.92 -3.81 6.82
C ALA A 33 -1.55 -3.15 6.89
N GLY A 34 -1.48 -1.83 6.73
CA GLY A 34 -0.22 -1.11 6.63
C GLY A 34 0.41 -0.73 7.94
N GLY A 35 -0.39 -0.39 8.94
CA GLY A 35 0.14 0.03 10.23
C GLY A 35 1.17 1.14 10.11
N GLY A 36 2.40 0.86 10.52
CA GLY A 36 3.48 1.83 10.55
C GLY A 36 3.97 2.33 9.20
N VAL A 37 3.64 1.65 8.09
CA VAL A 37 4.04 2.13 6.76
C VAL A 37 3.02 3.10 6.16
N VAL A 38 1.87 3.27 6.80
CA VAL A 38 0.87 4.26 6.38
C VAL A 38 1.29 5.63 6.88
N THR A 39 1.32 6.60 5.97
CA THR A 39 1.71 7.98 6.28
C THR A 39 0.46 8.85 6.34
N GLY A 40 0.14 9.33 7.54
CA GLY A 40 -1.06 10.12 7.77
C GLY A 40 -2.33 9.26 7.73
N GLY A 41 -3.48 9.89 7.64
CA GLY A 41 -4.75 9.20 7.52
C GLY A 41 -5.21 9.12 6.07
N ALA A 42 -6.43 8.64 5.88
CA ALA A 42 -7.05 8.65 4.58
C ALA A 42 -7.41 10.08 4.16
N HIS A 43 -7.22 10.37 2.89
CA HIS A 43 -7.64 11.62 2.28
C HIS A 43 -8.79 11.31 1.33
N TYR A 44 -9.90 12.01 1.47
CA TYR A 44 -11.09 11.74 0.69
C TYR A 44 -11.43 12.91 -0.24
N SER A 45 -11.98 12.57 -1.38
CA SER A 45 -12.68 13.53 -2.26
C SER A 45 -14.16 13.38 -2.03
N PHE A 46 -14.88 14.51 -1.91
CA PHE A 46 -16.28 14.50 -1.55
C PHE A 46 -17.14 15.06 -2.69
N GLN A 47 -18.36 14.57 -2.77
CA GLN A 47 -19.40 15.10 -3.64
C GLN A 47 -20.63 15.40 -2.79
N LYS A 48 -21.21 16.58 -3.00
CA LYS A 48 -22.41 16.99 -2.31
C LYS A 48 -23.63 16.35 -2.96
N GLY A 49 -24.46 15.73 -2.14
CA GLY A 49 -25.69 15.12 -2.61
C GLY A 49 -26.85 16.09 -2.66
N PRO A 50 -28.01 15.66 -3.22
CA PRO A 50 -29.22 16.49 -3.25
C PRO A 50 -29.74 16.84 -1.84
N ASP A 51 -29.35 16.08 -0.83
CA ASP A 51 -29.69 16.31 0.58
C ASP A 51 -28.78 17.33 1.27
N GLY A 52 -27.80 17.88 0.55
CA GLY A 52 -26.84 18.83 1.08
C GLY A 52 -25.69 18.19 1.86
N ARG A 53 -25.68 16.87 2.01
CA ARG A 53 -24.62 16.15 2.69
C ARG A 53 -23.48 15.84 1.73
N GLU A 54 -22.27 15.73 2.27
CA GLU A 54 -21.10 15.35 1.51
C GLU A 54 -20.83 13.85 1.63
N TYR A 55 -20.53 13.23 0.51
CA TYR A 55 -20.25 11.79 0.41
C TYR A 55 -18.87 11.60 -0.16
N ALA A 56 -18.10 10.68 0.43
CA ALA A 56 -16.80 10.31 -0.10
C ALA A 56 -16.99 9.55 -1.42
N VAL A 57 -16.39 10.07 -2.50
CA VAL A 57 -16.47 9.47 -3.84
C VAL A 57 -15.13 9.04 -4.37
N GLY A 58 -14.06 9.32 -3.63
CA GLY A 58 -12.70 8.90 -3.91
C GLY A 58 -11.87 9.07 -2.67
N GLY A 59 -10.77 8.38 -2.61
CA GLY A 59 -9.86 8.48 -1.49
C GLY A 59 -8.50 7.90 -1.82
N GLU A 60 -7.53 8.20 -0.96
CA GLU A 60 -6.19 7.65 -1.04
C GLU A 60 -5.57 7.58 0.35
N VAL A 61 -4.64 6.66 0.50
CA VAL A 61 -3.82 6.50 1.71
C VAL A 61 -2.36 6.52 1.26
N GLY A 62 -1.56 7.36 1.90
CA GLY A 62 -0.13 7.40 1.65
C GLY A 62 0.56 6.19 2.24
N ILE A 63 1.47 5.59 1.48
CA ILE A 63 2.27 4.45 1.92
C ILE A 63 3.73 4.77 1.71
N ASP A 64 4.55 4.55 2.73
CA ASP A 64 5.98 4.85 2.70
C ASP A 64 6.74 3.73 2.00
N LEU A 65 7.29 4.03 0.83
CA LEU A 65 8.09 3.12 0.00
C LEU A 65 9.59 3.27 0.22
N SER A 66 10.01 4.13 1.15
CA SER A 66 11.44 4.35 1.35
C SER A 66 12.12 3.13 1.97
N PRO A 67 13.34 2.79 1.53
CA PRO A 67 14.08 1.70 2.15
C PRO A 67 14.56 2.09 3.54
N VAL A 68 14.84 1.09 4.36
CA VAL A 68 15.52 1.30 5.64
C VAL A 68 17.01 1.38 5.35
N SER A 69 17.57 2.58 5.49
CA SER A 69 18.95 2.86 5.13
C SER A 69 19.92 1.94 5.87
N GLY A 70 20.83 1.31 5.14
CA GLY A 70 21.86 0.44 5.71
C GLY A 70 21.35 -0.90 6.25
N ASN A 71 20.06 -1.19 6.11
CA ASN A 71 19.50 -2.43 6.64
C ASN A 71 18.60 -3.11 5.61
N PRO A 72 19.17 -3.92 4.71
CA PRO A 72 18.39 -4.57 3.65
C PRO A 72 17.36 -5.57 4.18
N ARG A 73 17.63 -6.26 5.28
CA ARG A 73 16.64 -7.19 5.87
C ARG A 73 15.42 -6.45 6.39
N ALA A 74 15.62 -5.32 7.04
CA ALA A 74 14.51 -4.48 7.49
C ALA A 74 13.75 -3.90 6.30
N THR A 75 14.43 -3.56 5.21
CA THR A 75 13.80 -3.11 3.98
C THR A 75 12.91 -4.20 3.38
N ILE A 76 13.39 -5.45 3.33
CA ILE A 76 12.60 -6.58 2.85
C ILE A 76 11.30 -6.72 3.65
N ALA A 77 11.42 -6.73 4.98
CA ALA A 77 10.25 -6.85 5.86
C ALA A 77 9.28 -5.69 5.66
N LYS A 78 9.80 -4.46 5.52
CA LYS A 78 8.98 -3.28 5.27
C LYS A 78 8.25 -3.38 3.94
N MET A 79 8.93 -3.81 2.88
CA MET A 79 8.33 -3.92 1.55
C MET A 79 7.26 -5.02 1.47
N GLU A 80 7.42 -6.09 2.23
CA GLU A 80 6.36 -7.10 2.38
C GLU A 80 5.11 -6.49 2.99
N THR A 81 5.27 -5.67 4.02
CA THR A 81 4.15 -4.95 4.66
C THR A 81 3.53 -3.95 3.70
N VAL A 82 4.34 -3.19 2.97
CA VAL A 82 3.87 -2.22 1.96
C VAL A 82 3.03 -2.93 0.89
N ARG A 83 3.52 -4.05 0.38
CA ARG A 83 2.81 -4.81 -0.63
C ARG A 83 1.48 -5.34 -0.10
N ALA A 84 1.48 -5.90 1.11
CA ALA A 84 0.25 -6.37 1.74
C ALA A 84 -0.74 -5.23 1.95
N ALA A 85 -0.27 -4.06 2.38
CA ALA A 85 -1.11 -2.89 2.58
C ALA A 85 -1.73 -2.41 1.26
N ALA A 86 -0.92 -2.34 0.21
CA ALA A 86 -1.39 -1.88 -1.11
C ALA A 86 -2.47 -2.80 -1.69
N LEU A 87 -2.36 -4.11 -1.45
CA LEU A 87 -3.28 -5.10 -2.00
C LEU A 87 -4.38 -5.52 -1.02
N ALA A 88 -4.49 -4.86 0.13
CA ALA A 88 -5.47 -5.24 1.17
C ALA A 88 -6.93 -5.04 0.78
N PRO A 89 -7.32 -3.97 0.05
CA PRO A 89 -8.71 -3.83 -0.35
C PRO A 89 -9.17 -4.97 -1.26
N ALA A 90 -10.48 -5.25 -1.24
CA ALA A 90 -11.07 -6.30 -2.08
C ALA A 90 -10.81 -6.05 -3.57
N GLU A 91 -10.82 -4.78 -3.97
CA GLU A 91 -10.56 -4.37 -5.35
C GLU A 91 -9.46 -3.31 -5.35
N PRO A 92 -8.18 -3.73 -5.34
CA PRO A 92 -7.08 -2.78 -5.40
C PRO A 92 -7.14 -1.95 -6.68
N SER A 93 -6.89 -0.64 -6.56
CA SER A 93 -6.87 0.26 -7.71
C SER A 93 -5.62 0.03 -8.55
N ALA A 94 -5.59 0.64 -9.75
CA ALA A 94 -4.39 0.62 -10.58
C ALA A 94 -3.19 1.24 -9.85
N GLN A 95 -3.42 2.31 -9.11
CA GLN A 95 -2.38 2.93 -8.28
C GLN A 95 -1.91 2.00 -7.18
N ASP A 96 -2.83 1.30 -6.51
CA ASP A 96 -2.50 0.31 -5.48
C ASP A 96 -1.61 -0.79 -6.05
N GLN A 97 -1.94 -1.28 -7.23
CA GLN A 97 -1.15 -2.30 -7.92
C GLN A 97 0.24 -1.79 -8.29
N SER A 98 0.34 -0.53 -8.70
CA SER A 98 1.63 0.11 -8.99
C SER A 98 2.49 0.23 -7.74
N VAL A 99 1.91 0.58 -6.60
CA VAL A 99 2.60 0.63 -5.32
C VAL A 99 3.10 -0.77 -4.94
N ALA A 100 2.26 -1.79 -5.08
CA ALA A 100 2.63 -3.17 -4.80
C ALA A 100 3.80 -3.64 -5.70
N ALA A 101 3.77 -3.28 -6.98
CA ALA A 101 4.84 -3.61 -7.92
C ALA A 101 6.15 -2.90 -7.54
N ALA A 102 6.08 -1.63 -7.17
CA ALA A 102 7.24 -0.87 -6.72
C ALA A 102 7.84 -1.48 -5.45
N ALA A 103 7.00 -1.91 -4.52
CA ALA A 103 7.44 -2.58 -3.31
C ALA A 103 8.14 -3.91 -3.62
N ALA A 104 7.59 -4.68 -4.55
CA ALA A 104 8.20 -5.94 -4.98
C ALA A 104 9.59 -5.72 -5.59
N GLN A 105 9.76 -4.68 -6.41
CA GLN A 105 11.06 -4.33 -6.97
C GLN A 105 12.06 -3.88 -5.89
N ALA A 106 11.59 -3.09 -4.93
CA ALA A 106 12.43 -2.64 -3.83
C ALA A 106 12.87 -3.83 -2.96
N GLU A 107 11.99 -4.80 -2.76
CA GLU A 107 12.29 -6.03 -2.04
C GLU A 107 13.39 -6.82 -2.73
N VAL A 108 13.31 -6.97 -4.06
CA VAL A 108 14.34 -7.67 -4.84
C VAL A 108 15.69 -6.97 -4.71
N ARG A 109 15.71 -5.63 -4.83
CA ARG A 109 16.95 -4.87 -4.65
C ARG A 109 17.55 -5.07 -3.27
N ALA A 110 16.70 -5.11 -2.24
CA ALA A 110 17.14 -5.33 -0.87
C ALA A 110 17.66 -6.76 -0.67
N GLN A 111 17.05 -7.74 -1.32
CA GLN A 111 17.53 -9.13 -1.29
C GLN A 111 18.92 -9.24 -1.90
N VAL A 112 19.16 -8.58 -3.04
CA VAL A 112 20.47 -8.53 -3.69
C VAL A 112 21.49 -7.87 -2.76
N GLU A 113 21.13 -6.77 -2.13
CA GLU A 113 22.02 -6.07 -1.20
C GLU A 113 22.36 -6.95 0.01
N ALA A 114 21.35 -7.63 0.57
CA ALA A 114 21.56 -8.54 1.70
C ALA A 114 22.51 -9.68 1.31
N TYR A 115 22.33 -10.23 0.11
CA TYR A 115 23.21 -11.28 -0.40
C TYR A 115 24.65 -10.77 -0.56
N ARG A 116 24.84 -9.59 -1.13
CA ARG A 116 26.17 -8.99 -1.29
C ARG A 116 26.85 -8.77 0.06
N LYS A 117 26.12 -8.28 1.04
CA LYS A 117 26.65 -8.09 2.40
C LYS A 117 27.03 -9.42 3.04
N SER A 118 26.22 -10.44 2.85
CA SER A 118 26.50 -11.79 3.35
C SER A 118 27.76 -12.35 2.72
N GLN A 119 27.94 -12.21 1.40
CA GLN A 119 29.13 -12.66 0.70
C GLN A 119 30.38 -11.92 1.16
N LYS A 120 30.26 -10.60 1.38
CA LYS A 120 31.35 -9.77 1.84
C LYS A 120 31.83 -10.19 3.22
N LYS A 121 30.90 -10.57 4.12
CA LYS A 121 31.24 -11.07 5.46
C LYS A 121 31.90 -12.44 5.43
N GLN A 122 31.57 -13.27 4.44
CA GLN A 122 32.07 -14.62 4.30
C GLN A 122 33.34 -14.69 3.45
N ALA A 123 33.72 -13.59 2.80
CA ALA A 123 34.95 -13.55 2.03
C ALA A 123 36.12 -13.77 2.96
N PRO A 124 37.06 -14.71 2.62
CA PRO A 124 38.22 -14.94 3.46
C PRO A 124 39.10 -13.71 3.45
N GLU A 125 39.75 -13.48 4.59
CA GLU A 125 40.73 -12.41 4.70
C GLU A 125 41.90 -12.70 3.75
N PRO A 126 42.58 -11.67 3.21
CA PRO A 126 43.70 -11.89 2.31
C PRO A 126 44.77 -12.86 2.85
N GLY A 127 45.04 -12.83 4.15
CA GLY A 127 45.98 -13.73 4.78
C GLY A 127 45.50 -15.17 4.81
N SER A 128 44.19 -15.43 4.93
CA SER A 128 43.63 -16.76 4.98
C SER A 128 43.78 -17.52 3.67
N LEU A 129 43.70 -16.79 2.54
CA LEU A 129 43.87 -17.41 1.21
C LEU A 129 45.30 -17.94 1.03
N VAL A 130 46.27 -17.20 1.52
CA VAL A 130 47.68 -17.63 1.46
C VAL A 130 47.89 -18.88 2.28
N ASP A 131 47.34 -18.93 3.48
CA ASP A 131 47.45 -20.05 4.36
C ASP A 131 46.82 -21.33 3.76
N LEU A 132 45.74 -21.20 3.03
CA LEU A 132 45.07 -22.35 2.40
C LEU A 132 45.86 -22.92 1.21
N ILE A 133 46.68 -22.10 0.58
CA ILE A 133 47.48 -22.50 -0.58
C ILE A 133 48.83 -23.06 -0.14
N ALA A 134 49.33 -22.55 0.94
CA ALA A 134 50.59 -23.03 1.52
C ALA A 134 50.43 -24.41 2.17
#